data_260440229a3049836fc8140f5ce560ee
#
_entry.id   260440229a3049836fc8140f5ce560ee
#
_cell.length_a   1.000
_cell.length_b   1.000
_cell.length_c   1.000
_cell.angle_alpha   90.00
_cell.angle_beta   90.00
_cell.angle_gamma   90.00
#
_symmetry.space_group_name_H-M   'P 1'
#
loop_
_entity.id
_entity.type
_entity.pdbx_description
1 polymer ?
#
loop_
_entity_poly.entity_id
_entity_poly.type
_entity_poly.pdbx_seq_one_letter_code
_entity_poly.pdbx_strand_id
1 'polypeptide(L)'
;MLTYELEEALTQQGYSLVCGVDEAGRGPLCGPVAAAACILPTGLVLEGLNDSKKLSEKKRELLYDQICENAIAYAIVLGSVEEINQTDILSTTLHAMRRAIDQLDPKPDFALIDGNIKRGFTIPARAVVHGDATSPSIAAASILAKVTRDRLCVELDAQYPQYGIAKHKGYGTKAHMDALRKYGPCEIYRTKFIRFLEK
;
A
#
# COMPACT_ATOMS: atom_id res chain seq x y z
N MET A 1 4.52 20.12 -0.96
CA MET A 1 5.92 19.66 -0.81
C MET A 1 5.94 18.76 0.41
N LEU A 2 6.62 17.61 0.35
CA LEU A 2 6.78 16.74 1.53
C LEU A 2 7.64 17.46 2.57
N THR A 3 7.16 17.52 3.81
CA THR A 3 7.89 18.07 4.96
C THR A 3 7.68 17.19 6.17
N TYR A 4 8.62 17.19 7.11
CA TYR A 4 8.51 16.42 8.36
C TYR A 4 7.68 17.14 9.44
N GLU A 5 6.92 18.15 9.10
CA GLU A 5 6.12 18.95 10.06
C GLU A 5 5.18 18.09 10.91
N LEU A 6 4.60 17.03 10.34
CA LEU A 6 3.70 16.12 11.08
C LEU A 6 4.47 15.26 12.08
N GLU A 7 5.59 14.69 11.65
CA GLU A 7 6.47 13.86 12.47
C GLU A 7 7.13 14.70 13.57
N GLU A 8 7.62 15.89 13.24
CA GLU A 8 8.24 16.84 14.18
C GLU A 8 7.23 17.33 15.24
N ALA A 9 6.01 17.66 14.84
CA ALA A 9 4.95 18.04 15.78
C ALA A 9 4.60 16.91 16.76
N LEU A 10 4.67 15.65 16.33
CA LEU A 10 4.47 14.49 17.19
C LEU A 10 5.68 14.27 18.11
N THR A 11 6.90 14.48 17.62
CA THR A 11 8.11 14.43 18.45
C THR A 11 8.06 15.47 19.58
N GLN A 12 7.58 16.68 19.30
CA GLN A 12 7.36 17.72 20.32
C GLN A 12 6.32 17.33 21.36
N GLN A 13 5.39 16.41 21.03
CA GLN A 13 4.40 15.85 21.96
C GLN A 13 4.93 14.65 22.76
N GLY A 14 6.19 14.23 22.52
CA GLY A 14 6.85 13.15 23.26
C GLY A 14 6.86 11.80 22.54
N TYR A 15 6.38 11.71 21.30
CA TYR A 15 6.49 10.48 20.51
C TYR A 15 7.88 10.40 19.88
N SER A 16 8.52 9.24 19.99
CA SER A 16 9.91 9.06 19.54
C SER A 16 10.04 8.35 18.20
N LEU A 17 9.10 7.46 17.88
CA LEU A 17 9.13 6.63 16.68
C LEU A 17 7.76 6.71 15.97
N VAL A 18 7.66 7.63 15.03
CA VAL A 18 6.45 7.83 14.23
C VAL A 18 6.57 7.02 12.94
N CYS A 19 5.62 6.11 12.68
CA CYS A 19 5.54 5.42 11.38
C CYS A 19 4.50 6.06 10.46
N GLY A 20 4.79 6.11 9.17
CA GLY A 20 3.81 6.34 8.11
C GLY A 20 3.24 5.03 7.60
N VAL A 21 1.97 5.00 7.24
CA VAL A 21 1.27 3.78 6.77
C VAL A 21 0.41 4.11 5.56
N ASP A 22 0.50 3.29 4.51
CA ASP A 22 -0.31 3.42 3.30
C ASP A 22 -0.58 2.04 2.67
N GLU A 23 -1.48 1.99 1.69
CA GLU A 23 -1.81 0.79 0.95
C GLU A 23 -1.78 0.98 -0.57
N ALA A 24 -1.63 -0.14 -1.28
CA ALA A 24 -1.80 -0.22 -2.72
C ALA A 24 -2.71 -1.38 -3.12
N GLY A 25 -3.63 -1.14 -4.06
CA GLY A 25 -4.41 -2.23 -4.64
C GLY A 25 -5.80 -2.43 -4.08
N ARG A 26 -6.47 -1.40 -3.55
CA ARG A 26 -7.89 -1.50 -3.14
C ARG A 26 -8.86 -1.62 -4.32
N GLY A 27 -8.63 -0.89 -5.40
CA GLY A 27 -9.52 -0.82 -6.56
C GLY A 27 -9.47 -1.96 -7.60
N PRO A 28 -8.38 -2.73 -7.74
CA PRO A 28 -8.29 -3.82 -8.71
C PRO A 28 -9.31 -4.94 -8.50
N LEU A 29 -9.64 -5.65 -9.59
CA LEU A 29 -10.57 -6.79 -9.61
C LEU A 29 -9.93 -8.07 -9.08
N CYS A 30 -8.59 -8.16 -9.08
CA CYS A 30 -7.84 -9.35 -8.69
C CYS A 30 -6.58 -9.02 -7.90
N GLY A 31 -6.01 -10.06 -7.31
CA GLY A 31 -4.81 -10.00 -6.49
C GLY A 31 -5.03 -9.41 -5.10
N PRO A 32 -4.03 -9.53 -4.20
CA PRO A 32 -4.09 -9.02 -2.85
C PRO A 32 -4.05 -7.49 -2.79
N VAL A 33 -4.37 -6.92 -1.63
CA VAL A 33 -4.01 -5.56 -1.25
C VAL A 33 -2.66 -5.60 -0.53
N ALA A 34 -1.77 -4.67 -0.83
CA ALA A 34 -0.51 -4.50 -0.11
C ALA A 34 -0.63 -3.31 0.84
N ALA A 35 -0.28 -3.49 2.10
CA ALA A 35 -0.12 -2.41 3.07
C ALA A 35 1.33 -2.34 3.53
N ALA A 36 1.85 -1.14 3.74
CA ALA A 36 3.18 -0.94 4.26
C ALA A 36 3.19 0.04 5.43
N ALA A 37 4.11 -0.16 6.35
CA ALA A 37 4.44 0.77 7.41
C ALA A 37 5.95 1.09 7.35
N CYS A 38 6.32 2.35 7.57
CA CYS A 38 7.70 2.80 7.46
C CYS A 38 8.04 3.86 8.51
N ILE A 39 9.16 3.70 9.19
CA ILE A 39 9.75 4.70 10.08
C ILE A 39 10.98 5.26 9.37
N LEU A 40 10.95 6.53 8.98
CA LEU A 40 12.12 7.22 8.44
C LEU A 40 12.83 8.02 9.53
N PRO A 41 14.17 8.18 9.44
CA PRO A 41 14.87 9.19 10.24
C PRO A 41 14.29 10.57 9.93
N THR A 42 13.88 11.32 10.96
CA THR A 42 13.39 12.69 10.77
C THR A 42 14.46 13.56 10.10
N GLY A 43 14.08 14.27 9.05
CA GLY A 43 15.01 15.08 8.26
C GLY A 43 15.73 14.33 7.13
N LEU A 44 15.53 13.02 6.97
CA LEU A 44 16.08 12.28 5.83
C LEU A 44 15.51 12.82 4.50
N VAL A 45 16.39 13.20 3.59
CA VAL A 45 16.01 13.66 2.26
C VAL A 45 16.23 12.55 1.25
N LEU A 46 15.16 12.01 0.70
CA LEU A 46 15.18 11.09 -0.44
C LEU A 46 14.78 11.88 -1.69
N GLU A 47 15.75 12.09 -2.59
CA GLU A 47 15.56 12.96 -3.75
C GLU A 47 14.43 12.47 -4.68
N GLY A 48 13.41 13.31 -4.83
CA GLY A 48 12.22 13.04 -5.65
C GLY A 48 11.19 12.13 -4.98
N LEU A 49 11.28 11.88 -3.67
CA LEU A 49 10.22 11.25 -2.91
C LEU A 49 8.91 12.07 -3.08
N ASN A 50 7.84 11.41 -3.44
CA ASN A 50 6.51 12.01 -3.67
C ASN A 50 5.44 10.89 -3.64
N ASP A 51 4.18 11.29 -3.70
CA ASP A 51 3.04 10.40 -3.98
C ASP A 51 3.41 9.41 -5.11
N SER A 52 3.32 8.12 -4.82
CA SER A 52 3.75 7.04 -5.71
C SER A 52 3.05 7.06 -7.08
N LYS A 53 1.84 7.61 -7.16
CA LYS A 53 1.04 7.73 -8.40
C LYS A 53 1.58 8.79 -9.37
N LYS A 54 2.36 9.76 -8.86
CA LYS A 54 3.00 10.83 -9.65
C LYS A 54 4.36 10.44 -10.20
N LEU A 55 4.90 9.29 -9.78
CA LEU A 55 6.23 8.83 -10.14
C LEU A 55 6.18 7.80 -11.27
N SER A 56 7.21 7.79 -12.13
CA SER A 56 7.42 6.70 -13.07
C SER A 56 7.78 5.40 -12.34
N GLU A 57 7.54 4.26 -12.96
CA GLU A 57 7.89 2.94 -12.40
C GLU A 57 9.38 2.87 -12.04
N LYS A 58 10.27 3.29 -12.96
CA LYS A 58 11.71 3.34 -12.71
C LYS A 58 12.10 4.20 -11.49
N LYS A 59 11.43 5.34 -11.29
CA LYS A 59 11.71 6.20 -10.12
C LYS A 59 11.18 5.58 -8.84
N ARG A 60 10.03 4.91 -8.88
CA ARG A 60 9.50 4.17 -7.72
C ARG A 60 10.44 3.02 -7.30
N GLU A 61 10.95 2.24 -8.26
CA GLU A 61 11.92 1.17 -7.97
C GLU A 61 13.18 1.70 -7.30
N LEU A 62 13.76 2.79 -7.82
CA LEU A 62 14.92 3.43 -7.21
C LEU A 62 14.65 3.90 -5.78
N LEU A 63 13.50 4.56 -5.56
CA LEU A 63 13.11 5.04 -4.23
C LEU A 63 12.79 3.88 -3.29
N TYR A 64 12.24 2.78 -3.77
CA TYR A 64 12.01 1.58 -2.99
C TYR A 64 13.32 1.08 -2.36
N ASP A 65 14.36 0.92 -3.17
CA ASP A 65 15.67 0.48 -2.70
C ASP A 65 16.26 1.48 -1.69
N GLN A 66 16.22 2.78 -1.99
CA GLN A 66 16.69 3.83 -1.08
C GLN A 66 15.91 3.85 0.26
N ILE A 67 14.59 3.62 0.24
CA ILE A 67 13.79 3.52 1.46
C ILE A 67 14.22 2.30 2.28
N CYS A 68 14.36 1.14 1.64
CA CYS A 68 14.81 -0.08 2.32
C CYS A 68 16.19 0.06 2.97
N GLU A 69 17.12 0.81 2.34
CA GLU A 69 18.47 1.03 2.84
C GLU A 69 18.52 2.05 3.99
N ASN A 70 17.63 3.03 4.02
CA ASN A 70 17.72 4.19 4.92
C ASN A 70 16.63 4.26 5.99
N ALA A 71 15.56 3.46 5.89
CA ALA A 71 14.52 3.43 6.91
C ALA A 71 15.04 2.86 8.24
N ILE A 72 14.59 3.42 9.37
CA ILE A 72 14.83 2.84 10.70
C ILE A 72 14.18 1.46 10.79
N ALA A 73 12.94 1.34 10.28
CA ALA A 73 12.22 0.10 10.13
C ALA A 73 11.16 0.22 9.03
N TYR A 74 10.89 -0.87 8.35
CA TYR A 74 9.74 -0.98 7.44
C TYR A 74 9.19 -2.40 7.46
N ALA A 75 7.92 -2.53 7.12
CA ALA A 75 7.26 -3.80 6.95
C ALA A 75 6.18 -3.70 5.85
N ILE A 76 6.01 -4.79 5.10
CA ILE A 76 5.03 -4.87 4.02
C ILE A 76 4.21 -6.14 4.22
N VAL A 77 2.89 -6.00 4.23
CA VAL A 77 1.95 -7.10 4.48
C VAL A 77 0.92 -7.18 3.37
N LEU A 78 0.68 -8.37 2.87
CA LEU A 78 -0.38 -8.64 1.91
C LEU A 78 -1.65 -9.06 2.62
N GLY A 79 -2.77 -8.38 2.32
CA GLY A 79 -4.11 -8.87 2.59
C GLY A 79 -4.56 -9.74 1.42
N SER A 80 -4.79 -11.02 1.66
CA SER A 80 -5.05 -12.00 0.62
C SER A 80 -6.39 -11.81 -0.09
N VAL A 81 -6.53 -12.40 -1.28
CA VAL A 81 -7.81 -12.44 -2.00
C VAL A 81 -8.85 -13.22 -1.19
N GLU A 82 -8.43 -14.26 -0.49
CA GLU A 82 -9.30 -15.04 0.39
C GLU A 82 -9.84 -14.18 1.54
N GLU A 83 -8.99 -13.43 2.25
CA GLU A 83 -9.40 -12.49 3.30
C GLU A 83 -10.39 -11.44 2.77
N ILE A 84 -10.14 -10.88 1.55
CA ILE A 84 -11.05 -9.93 0.90
C ILE A 84 -12.41 -10.55 0.58
N ASN A 85 -12.42 -11.79 0.10
CA ASN A 85 -13.65 -12.49 -0.24
C ASN A 85 -14.46 -12.90 0.99
N GLN A 86 -13.79 -13.31 2.06
CA GLN A 86 -14.44 -13.66 3.34
C GLN A 86 -15.00 -12.42 4.05
N THR A 87 -14.29 -11.30 4.02
CA THR A 87 -14.68 -10.06 4.70
C THR A 87 -15.09 -8.97 3.69
N ASP A 88 -14.26 -7.97 3.52
CA ASP A 88 -14.32 -6.90 2.51
C ASP A 88 -12.95 -6.24 2.35
N ILE A 89 -12.81 -5.44 1.30
CA ILE A 89 -11.53 -4.79 0.99
C ILE A 89 -11.08 -3.80 2.07
N LEU A 90 -12.00 -3.07 2.71
CA LEU A 90 -11.65 -2.10 3.74
C LEU A 90 -11.14 -2.80 5.00
N SER A 91 -11.88 -3.80 5.48
CA SER A 91 -11.51 -4.58 6.65
C SER A 91 -10.17 -5.29 6.46
N THR A 92 -9.96 -5.92 5.29
CA THR A 92 -8.69 -6.56 4.94
C THR A 92 -7.54 -5.56 4.87
N THR A 93 -7.76 -4.37 4.27
CA THR A 93 -6.74 -3.30 4.21
C THR A 93 -6.32 -2.85 5.61
N LEU A 94 -7.29 -2.53 6.48
CA LEU A 94 -7.00 -2.10 7.85
C LEU A 94 -6.31 -3.20 8.68
N HIS A 95 -6.66 -4.46 8.44
CA HIS A 95 -5.99 -5.60 9.09
C HIS A 95 -4.53 -5.74 8.59
N ALA A 96 -4.30 -5.60 7.29
CA ALA A 96 -2.94 -5.62 6.74
C ALA A 96 -2.09 -4.44 7.25
N MET A 97 -2.66 -3.23 7.36
CA MET A 97 -1.98 -2.07 7.94
C MET A 97 -1.56 -2.31 9.40
N ARG A 98 -2.46 -2.87 10.23
CA ARG A 98 -2.12 -3.22 11.61
C ARG A 98 -0.98 -4.22 11.69
N ARG A 99 -1.05 -5.31 10.91
CA ARG A 99 0.01 -6.32 10.84
C ARG A 99 1.34 -5.70 10.39
N ALA A 100 1.32 -4.73 9.46
CA ALA A 100 2.53 -4.03 9.04
C ALA A 100 3.13 -3.21 10.19
N ILE A 101 2.32 -2.47 10.96
CA ILE A 101 2.77 -1.74 12.16
C ILE A 101 3.33 -2.72 13.19
N ASP A 102 2.62 -3.82 13.45
CA ASP A 102 3.01 -4.82 14.46
C ASP A 102 4.32 -5.56 14.10
N GLN A 103 4.71 -5.58 12.82
CA GLN A 103 5.97 -6.19 12.36
C GLN A 103 7.18 -5.26 12.42
N LEU A 104 6.98 -3.94 12.64
CA LEU A 104 8.10 -3.02 12.75
C LEU A 104 8.97 -3.34 13.99
N ASP A 105 10.29 -3.24 13.81
CA ASP A 105 11.28 -3.32 14.88
C ASP A 105 12.41 -2.30 14.60
N PRO A 106 12.57 -1.26 15.43
CA PRO A 106 11.87 -0.97 16.69
C PRO A 106 10.37 -0.64 16.52
N LYS A 107 9.59 -0.90 17.59
CA LYS A 107 8.14 -0.63 17.60
C LYS A 107 7.87 0.87 17.55
N PRO A 108 6.94 1.33 16.70
CA PRO A 108 6.49 2.72 16.71
C PRO A 108 5.61 2.99 17.92
N ASP A 109 5.63 4.24 18.37
CA ASP A 109 4.76 4.76 19.44
C ASP A 109 3.61 5.63 18.90
N PHE A 110 3.64 5.98 17.60
CA PHE A 110 2.57 6.67 16.89
C PHE A 110 2.51 6.27 15.41
N ALA A 111 1.30 6.26 14.82
CA ALA A 111 1.10 5.98 13.40
C ALA A 111 0.38 7.13 12.67
N LEU A 112 0.95 7.59 11.56
CA LEU A 112 0.31 8.45 10.57
C LEU A 112 -0.25 7.56 9.44
N ILE A 113 -1.57 7.53 9.28
CA ILE A 113 -2.26 6.64 8.34
C ILE A 113 -2.75 7.45 7.15
N ASP A 114 -2.41 7.06 5.92
CA ASP A 114 -3.02 7.70 4.75
C ASP A 114 -4.53 7.51 4.71
N GLY A 115 -5.26 8.55 4.29
CA GLY A 115 -6.70 8.52 4.19
C GLY A 115 -7.45 9.12 5.39
N ASN A 116 -8.66 8.63 5.65
CA ASN A 116 -9.59 9.21 6.63
C ASN A 116 -10.02 8.26 7.75
N ILE A 117 -9.43 7.06 7.83
CA ILE A 117 -9.82 6.03 8.80
C ILE A 117 -8.64 5.70 9.71
N LYS A 118 -8.84 5.87 11.03
CA LYS A 118 -7.84 5.59 12.08
C LYS A 118 -8.30 4.59 13.14
N ARG A 119 -9.38 3.86 12.91
CA ARG A 119 -9.97 2.96 13.92
C ARG A 119 -9.28 1.59 13.94
N GLY A 120 -9.19 1.02 15.13
CA GLY A 120 -8.75 -0.36 15.34
C GLY A 120 -7.24 -0.56 15.32
N PHE A 121 -6.43 0.50 15.44
CA PHE A 121 -5.00 0.41 15.68
C PHE A 121 -4.71 0.26 17.19
N THR A 122 -3.64 -0.46 17.52
CA THR A 122 -3.22 -0.76 18.90
C THR A 122 -2.41 0.37 19.53
N ILE A 123 -1.84 1.24 18.72
CA ILE A 123 -1.08 2.43 19.12
C ILE A 123 -1.87 3.70 18.77
N PRO A 124 -1.55 4.85 19.37
CA PRO A 124 -2.09 6.13 18.95
C PRO A 124 -1.90 6.36 17.46
N ALA A 125 -2.95 6.79 16.77
CA ALA A 125 -2.92 6.97 15.33
C ALA A 125 -3.68 8.23 14.89
N ARG A 126 -3.20 8.85 13.80
CA ARG A 126 -3.84 9.99 13.13
C ARG A 126 -4.04 9.67 11.65
N ALA A 127 -5.27 9.79 11.17
CA ALA A 127 -5.57 9.76 9.75
C ALA A 127 -5.16 11.09 9.10
N VAL A 128 -4.48 11.01 7.97
CA VAL A 128 -3.99 12.16 7.19
C VAL A 128 -4.50 12.04 5.77
N VAL A 129 -5.46 12.87 5.40
CA VAL A 129 -5.98 12.88 4.03
C VAL A 129 -4.88 13.38 3.08
N HIS A 130 -4.60 12.63 2.02
CA HIS A 130 -3.47 12.86 1.11
C HIS A 130 -2.11 12.91 1.85
N GLY A 131 -1.94 12.03 2.82
CA GLY A 131 -0.73 11.94 3.63
C GLY A 131 0.51 11.60 2.80
N ASP A 132 0.34 10.80 1.74
CA ASP A 132 1.35 10.46 0.74
C ASP A 132 1.92 11.69 -0.02
N ALA A 133 1.22 12.82 0.02
CA ALA A 133 1.67 14.09 -0.54
C ALA A 133 2.22 15.08 0.51
N THR A 134 2.14 14.77 1.81
CA THR A 134 2.47 15.70 2.90
C THR A 134 3.52 15.16 3.87
N SER A 135 3.45 13.86 4.25
CA SER A 135 4.36 13.19 5.18
C SER A 135 5.36 12.30 4.43
N PRO A 136 6.68 12.49 4.62
CA PRO A 136 7.69 11.61 4.04
C PRO A 136 7.54 10.15 4.46
N SER A 137 7.16 9.89 5.71
CA SER A 137 6.96 8.52 6.21
C SER A 137 5.78 7.82 5.52
N ILE A 138 4.67 8.53 5.27
CA ILE A 138 3.52 8.00 4.51
C ILE A 138 3.90 7.82 3.04
N ALA A 139 4.59 8.78 2.42
CA ALA A 139 5.05 8.68 1.04
C ALA A 139 5.98 7.47 0.84
N ALA A 140 6.88 7.20 1.78
CA ALA A 140 7.72 6.02 1.76
C ALA A 140 6.88 4.72 1.84
N ALA A 141 5.93 4.64 2.76
CA ALA A 141 5.01 3.52 2.85
C ALA A 141 4.21 3.31 1.55
N SER A 142 3.73 4.39 0.93
CA SER A 142 3.05 4.37 -0.37
C SER A 142 3.90 3.71 -1.46
N ILE A 143 5.18 4.08 -1.56
CA ILE A 143 6.11 3.49 -2.53
C ILE A 143 6.35 2.01 -2.22
N LEU A 144 6.60 1.64 -0.96
CA LEU A 144 6.80 0.25 -0.55
C LEU A 144 5.61 -0.62 -0.91
N ALA A 145 4.40 -0.19 -0.57
CA ALA A 145 3.18 -0.91 -0.91
C ALA A 145 2.96 -1.01 -2.43
N LYS A 146 3.17 0.09 -3.16
CA LYS A 146 2.95 0.16 -4.61
C LYS A 146 3.91 -0.71 -5.39
N VAL A 147 5.20 -0.63 -5.12
CA VAL A 147 6.23 -1.42 -5.83
C VAL A 147 6.03 -2.91 -5.56
N THR A 148 5.85 -3.28 -4.29
CA THR A 148 5.60 -4.69 -3.93
C THR A 148 4.39 -5.26 -4.67
N ARG A 149 3.28 -4.50 -4.71
CA ARG A 149 2.09 -4.95 -5.41
C ARG A 149 2.27 -5.00 -6.93
N ASP A 150 2.99 -4.06 -7.52
CA ASP A 150 3.24 -4.05 -8.97
C ASP A 150 4.14 -5.22 -9.39
N ARG A 151 5.16 -5.58 -8.61
CA ARG A 151 5.99 -6.78 -8.80
C ARG A 151 5.14 -8.06 -8.73
N LEU A 152 4.26 -8.17 -7.73
CA LEU A 152 3.33 -9.29 -7.63
C LEU A 152 2.38 -9.40 -8.83
N CYS A 153 1.95 -8.27 -9.40
CA CYS A 153 1.14 -8.30 -10.62
C CYS A 153 1.90 -8.89 -11.84
N VAL A 154 3.22 -8.73 -11.89
CA VAL A 154 4.07 -9.37 -12.93
C VAL A 154 4.15 -10.88 -12.69
N GLU A 155 4.29 -11.31 -11.45
CA GLU A 155 4.30 -12.74 -11.09
C GLU A 155 2.96 -13.41 -11.39
N LEU A 156 1.85 -12.75 -11.06
CA LEU A 156 0.51 -13.22 -11.40
C LEU A 156 0.27 -13.29 -12.91
N ASP A 157 0.80 -12.33 -13.67
CA ASP A 157 0.71 -12.35 -15.13
C ASP A 157 1.46 -13.53 -15.76
N ALA A 158 2.61 -13.91 -15.20
CA ALA A 158 3.34 -15.09 -15.64
C ALA A 158 2.58 -16.40 -15.37
N GLN A 159 1.79 -16.46 -14.28
CA GLN A 159 0.96 -17.63 -13.93
C GLN A 159 -0.37 -17.64 -14.71
N TYR A 160 -0.93 -16.48 -15.01
CA TYR A 160 -2.24 -16.31 -15.65
C TYR A 160 -2.15 -15.35 -16.85
N PRO A 161 -1.34 -15.67 -17.88
CA PRO A 161 -1.00 -14.75 -18.97
C PRO A 161 -2.21 -14.31 -19.82
N GLN A 162 -3.30 -15.12 -19.79
CA GLN A 162 -4.51 -14.82 -20.54
C GLN A 162 -5.23 -13.54 -20.09
N TYR A 163 -4.95 -13.03 -18.89
CA TYR A 163 -5.61 -11.82 -18.36
C TYR A 163 -4.81 -10.54 -18.59
N GLY A 164 -3.49 -10.59 -18.82
CA GLY A 164 -2.64 -9.43 -19.07
C GLY A 164 -2.46 -8.51 -17.85
N ILE A 165 -2.36 -9.09 -16.65
CA ILE A 165 -2.36 -8.39 -15.34
C ILE A 165 -1.16 -7.46 -15.19
N ALA A 166 0.00 -7.82 -15.72
CA ALA A 166 1.21 -6.99 -15.66
C ALA A 166 0.99 -5.59 -16.23
N LYS A 167 0.16 -5.47 -17.28
CA LYS A 167 -0.11 -4.20 -17.95
C LYS A 167 -1.03 -3.27 -17.15
N HIS A 168 -2.14 -3.79 -16.67
CA HIS A 168 -3.19 -2.99 -16.01
C HIS A 168 -3.24 -3.19 -14.49
N LYS A 169 -2.31 -3.94 -13.92
CA LYS A 169 -2.15 -4.18 -12.48
C LYS A 169 -3.46 -4.64 -11.80
N GLY A 170 -4.29 -5.38 -12.55
CA GLY A 170 -5.57 -5.91 -12.08
C GLY A 170 -6.76 -4.92 -12.11
N TYR A 171 -6.57 -3.68 -12.55
CA TYR A 171 -7.67 -2.73 -12.69
C TYR A 171 -8.63 -3.11 -13.82
N GLY A 172 -9.92 -2.74 -13.68
CA GLY A 172 -11.01 -3.07 -14.60
C GLY A 172 -10.96 -2.29 -15.92
N THR A 173 -9.84 -2.36 -16.64
CA THR A 173 -9.72 -1.82 -17.98
C THR A 173 -10.57 -2.63 -18.97
N LYS A 174 -10.90 -2.06 -20.13
CA LYS A 174 -11.65 -2.78 -21.16
C LYS A 174 -10.98 -4.13 -21.51
N ALA A 175 -9.65 -4.13 -21.73
CA ALA A 175 -8.91 -5.35 -22.03
C ALA A 175 -9.04 -6.42 -20.93
N HIS A 176 -8.94 -6.02 -19.65
CA HIS A 176 -9.08 -6.94 -18.51
C HIS A 176 -10.50 -7.51 -18.42
N MET A 177 -11.52 -6.66 -18.59
CA MET A 177 -12.92 -7.11 -18.56
C MET A 177 -13.27 -8.02 -19.73
N ASP A 178 -12.71 -7.76 -20.93
CA ASP A 178 -12.90 -8.62 -22.11
C ASP A 178 -12.22 -9.98 -21.92
N ALA A 179 -10.99 -10.01 -21.37
CA ALA A 179 -10.30 -11.24 -21.00
C ALA A 179 -11.10 -12.04 -19.94
N LEU A 180 -11.61 -11.36 -18.93
CA LEU A 180 -12.39 -11.99 -17.87
C LEU A 180 -13.72 -12.59 -18.39
N ARG A 181 -14.39 -11.93 -19.34
CA ARG A 181 -15.58 -12.50 -20.01
C ARG A 181 -15.23 -13.71 -20.88
N LYS A 182 -14.06 -13.69 -21.53
CA LYS A 182 -13.64 -14.77 -22.42
C LYS A 182 -13.18 -16.02 -21.67
N TYR A 183 -12.40 -15.86 -20.62
CA TYR A 183 -11.73 -16.97 -19.93
C TYR A 183 -12.38 -17.33 -18.58
N GLY A 184 -13.30 -16.52 -18.10
CA GLY A 184 -13.89 -16.68 -16.76
C GLY A 184 -12.93 -16.20 -15.65
N PRO A 185 -13.41 -16.13 -14.41
CA PRO A 185 -12.57 -15.86 -13.25
C PRO A 185 -11.85 -17.13 -12.76
N CYS A 186 -10.72 -16.93 -12.08
CA CYS A 186 -10.01 -17.97 -11.33
C CYS A 186 -9.77 -17.51 -9.88
N GLU A 187 -9.01 -18.24 -9.09
CA GLU A 187 -8.80 -18.02 -7.65
C GLU A 187 -8.22 -16.65 -7.27
N ILE A 188 -7.53 -15.98 -8.20
CA ILE A 188 -6.97 -14.65 -7.94
C ILE A 188 -8.01 -13.52 -7.94
N TYR A 189 -9.26 -13.81 -8.31
CA TYR A 189 -10.29 -12.78 -8.44
C TYR A 189 -11.07 -12.53 -7.15
N ARG A 190 -11.40 -11.25 -6.94
CA ARG A 190 -12.22 -10.79 -5.81
C ARG A 190 -13.69 -10.93 -6.19
N THR A 191 -14.36 -11.92 -5.65
CA THR A 191 -15.74 -12.31 -6.07
C THR A 191 -16.71 -11.15 -6.02
N LYS A 192 -16.62 -10.29 -4.99
CA LYS A 192 -17.51 -9.12 -4.83
C LYS A 192 -17.26 -8.02 -5.89
N PHE A 193 -16.07 -8.01 -6.53
CA PHE A 193 -15.66 -6.99 -7.51
C PHE A 193 -16.04 -7.37 -8.93
N ILE A 194 -16.34 -8.63 -9.20
CA ILE A 194 -16.62 -9.16 -10.54
C ILE A 194 -18.08 -9.59 -10.73
N ARG A 195 -19.00 -9.18 -9.85
CA ARG A 195 -20.44 -9.49 -9.94
C ARG A 195 -21.12 -9.03 -11.23
N PHE A 196 -20.50 -8.13 -11.99
CA PHE A 196 -20.98 -7.73 -13.31
C PHE A 196 -20.95 -8.86 -14.35
N LEU A 197 -20.23 -9.97 -14.06
CA LEU A 197 -20.24 -11.17 -14.91
C LEU A 197 -21.52 -12.00 -14.75
N GLU A 198 -22.25 -11.81 -13.66
CA GLU A 198 -23.49 -12.54 -13.34
C GLU A 198 -24.73 -11.94 -14.03
N LYS A 199 -24.57 -10.82 -14.75
CA LYS A 199 -25.61 -10.11 -15.50
C LYS A 199 -25.47 -10.37 -16.99
#